data_d8727e2a00e667187a9330ba8b649399
#
_entry.id   d8727e2a00e667187a9330ba8b649399
#
_cell.length_a   1.000
_cell.length_b   1.000
_cell.length_c   1.000
_cell.angle_alpha   90.00
_cell.angle_beta   90.00
_cell.angle_gamma   90.00
#
_symmetry.space_group_name_H-M   'P 1'
#
loop_
_entity.id
_entity.type
_entity.pdbx_description
1 polymer ?
#
loop_
_entity_poly.entity_id
_entity_poly.type
_entity_poly.pdbx_seq_one_letter_code
_entity_poly.pdbx_strand_id
1 'polypeptide(L)'
;TGMALAEKMLQDSIKNDRPQYTYVLAGDGDLQEPIALGAASLAGHWQLSQLIMFYDKNDIQIAGETNRCDSTNYAQLFESMNWDVQEIDGHNHDEIRNAITNAQQTSKPSIIIGNTTIAKGSHSMENKSEAHGAPFTPEEIVMTKKKLGLPENEEFYCPDIVKKHFQRNFSKKIEATNCPSKYNFDFNIDDALKKISDIEFNDEMIATRKAFGMTLDQLAKHIPMIVGGSADLDGSNCTTNFANEYGDFSSSNPKGRNIAFGVREFPMGAILNGISLYGGLIPFGGTFLVFSDYMRSAIRLSAIQKLHVIYE
;
A
#
# COMPACT_ATOMS: atom_id res chain seq x y z
N THR A 1 -0.69 1.64 1.60
CA THR A 1 -1.85 1.96 2.46
C THR A 1 -2.84 0.80 2.45
N GLY A 2 -3.41 0.36 1.32
CA GLY A 2 -4.45 -0.66 1.28
C GLY A 2 -4.06 -2.01 1.90
N MET A 3 -2.84 -2.49 1.67
CA MET A 3 -2.34 -3.72 2.31
C MET A 3 -2.24 -3.58 3.83
N ALA A 4 -1.72 -2.45 4.33
CA ALA A 4 -1.63 -2.19 5.77
C ALA A 4 -3.02 -2.03 6.42
N LEU A 5 -3.98 -1.47 5.68
CA LEU A 5 -5.37 -1.39 6.13
C LEU A 5 -5.99 -2.78 6.25
N ALA A 6 -5.83 -3.62 5.22
CA ALA A 6 -6.34 -5.00 5.24
C ALA A 6 -5.74 -5.82 6.38
N GLU A 7 -4.43 -5.69 6.60
CA GLU A 7 -3.74 -6.33 7.72
C GLU A 7 -4.35 -5.91 9.05
N LYS A 8 -4.55 -4.59 9.24
CA LYS A 8 -5.15 -4.05 10.47
C LYS A 8 -6.57 -4.55 10.72
N MET A 9 -7.40 -4.62 9.66
CA MET A 9 -8.79 -5.14 9.75
C MET A 9 -8.82 -6.65 10.06
N LEU A 10 -7.82 -7.40 9.58
CA LEU A 10 -7.74 -8.85 9.72
C LEU A 10 -6.94 -9.30 10.95
N GLN A 11 -6.33 -8.39 11.70
CA GLN A 11 -5.38 -8.69 12.77
C GLN A 11 -5.93 -9.71 13.78
N ASP A 12 -7.21 -9.59 14.17
CA ASP A 12 -7.84 -10.52 15.11
C ASP A 12 -8.21 -11.87 14.48
N SER A 13 -8.28 -11.92 13.14
CA SER A 13 -8.62 -13.14 12.37
C SER A 13 -7.39 -13.96 11.99
N ILE A 14 -6.21 -13.38 12.13
CA ILE A 14 -4.93 -14.02 11.84
C ILE A 14 -4.36 -14.56 13.15
N LYS A 15 -4.30 -15.88 13.28
CA LYS A 15 -3.60 -16.52 14.43
C LYS A 15 -2.07 -16.36 14.27
N ASN A 16 -1.59 -15.14 14.40
CA ASN A 16 -0.17 -14.85 14.34
C ASN A 16 0.23 -13.95 15.51
N ASP A 17 1.11 -14.43 16.36
CA ASP A 17 1.61 -13.69 17.52
C ASP A 17 2.60 -12.57 17.13
N ARG A 18 2.89 -12.40 15.83
CA ARG A 18 3.83 -11.40 15.35
C ARG A 18 3.14 -10.37 14.48
N PRO A 19 3.38 -9.07 14.72
CA PRO A 19 2.87 -8.01 13.85
C PRO A 19 3.45 -8.17 12.44
N GLN A 20 2.62 -7.95 11.43
CA GLN A 20 3.04 -7.91 10.04
C GLN A 20 3.18 -6.46 9.60
N TYR A 21 4.31 -6.11 9.02
CA TYR A 21 4.58 -4.77 8.55
C TYR A 21 4.50 -4.68 7.03
N THR A 22 3.92 -3.60 6.54
CA THR A 22 3.96 -3.22 5.13
C THR A 22 5.09 -2.20 4.93
N TYR A 23 6.15 -2.61 4.24
CA TYR A 23 7.25 -1.72 3.87
C TYR A 23 7.04 -1.17 2.47
N VAL A 24 7.29 0.13 2.29
CA VAL A 24 7.18 0.83 1.01
C VAL A 24 8.49 1.54 0.74
N LEU A 25 8.98 1.43 -0.50
CA LEU A 25 10.06 2.28 -1.01
C LEU A 25 9.42 3.33 -1.93
N ALA A 26 9.77 4.58 -1.74
CA ALA A 26 9.30 5.70 -2.54
C ALA A 26 10.48 6.60 -2.91
N GLY A 27 10.51 7.11 -4.13
CA GLY A 27 11.44 8.13 -4.56
C GLY A 27 10.78 9.51 -4.63
N ASP A 28 11.55 10.51 -5.06
CA ASP A 28 11.08 11.90 -5.16
C ASP A 28 9.83 12.03 -6.03
N GLY A 29 9.81 11.38 -7.20
CA GLY A 29 8.66 11.44 -8.11
C GLY A 29 7.40 10.79 -7.57
N ASP A 30 7.54 9.73 -6.77
CA ASP A 30 6.39 9.03 -6.17
C ASP A 30 5.62 9.95 -5.21
N LEU A 31 6.33 10.79 -4.44
CA LEU A 31 5.70 11.69 -3.47
C LEU A 31 5.10 12.94 -4.10
N GLN A 32 5.48 13.29 -5.33
CA GLN A 32 4.85 14.36 -6.10
C GLN A 32 3.47 13.96 -6.65
N GLU A 33 3.18 12.65 -6.70
CA GLU A 33 1.89 12.16 -7.19
C GLU A 33 0.78 12.42 -6.15
N PRO A 34 -0.33 13.10 -6.52
CA PRO A 34 -1.43 13.40 -5.59
C PRO A 34 -2.04 12.17 -4.92
N ILE A 35 -1.99 11.01 -5.60
CA ILE A 35 -2.48 9.75 -5.05
C ILE A 35 -1.67 9.31 -3.82
N ALA A 36 -0.34 9.52 -3.83
CA ALA A 36 0.53 9.18 -2.70
C ALA A 36 0.14 10.00 -1.47
N LEU A 37 -0.03 11.32 -1.64
CA LEU A 37 -0.40 12.22 -0.56
C LEU A 37 -1.82 11.95 -0.05
N GLY A 38 -2.78 11.69 -0.94
CA GLY A 38 -4.14 11.32 -0.58
C GLY A 38 -4.21 10.02 0.23
N ALA A 39 -3.43 9.02 -0.16
CA ALA A 39 -3.33 7.75 0.55
C ALA A 39 -2.57 7.88 1.89
N ALA A 40 -1.53 8.74 1.95
CA ALA A 40 -0.79 9.03 3.17
C ALA A 40 -1.64 9.75 4.21
N SER A 41 -2.46 10.73 3.78
CA SER A 41 -3.40 11.43 4.64
C SER A 41 -4.38 10.47 5.32
N LEU A 42 -4.94 9.52 4.58
CA LEU A 42 -5.82 8.48 5.13
C LEU A 42 -5.07 7.52 6.05
N ALA A 43 -3.85 7.11 5.70
CA ALA A 43 -3.04 6.23 6.53
C ALA A 43 -2.74 6.84 7.91
N GLY A 44 -2.42 8.13 7.95
CA GLY A 44 -2.22 8.86 9.21
C GLY A 44 -3.51 9.04 10.01
N HIS A 45 -4.63 9.33 9.33
CA HIS A 45 -5.95 9.41 9.95
C HIS A 45 -6.36 8.10 10.62
N TRP A 46 -6.14 6.97 9.95
CA TRP A 46 -6.44 5.63 10.47
C TRP A 46 -5.37 5.08 11.40
N GLN A 47 -4.26 5.80 11.60
CA GLN A 47 -3.13 5.37 12.44
C GLN A 47 -2.63 3.96 12.09
N LEU A 48 -2.33 3.73 10.80
CA LEU A 48 -1.84 2.45 10.30
C LEU A 48 -0.37 2.24 10.72
N SER A 49 -0.13 1.95 11.98
CA SER A 49 1.20 1.86 12.60
C SER A 49 2.12 0.79 11.99
N GLN A 50 1.57 -0.17 11.25
CA GLN A 50 2.35 -1.20 10.56
C GLN A 50 2.75 -0.80 9.14
N LEU A 51 2.45 0.42 8.71
CA LEU A 51 2.91 1.00 7.45
C LEU A 51 4.19 1.79 7.67
N ILE A 52 5.29 1.32 7.08
CA ILE A 52 6.61 1.96 7.17
C ILE A 52 7.07 2.28 5.76
N MET A 53 7.24 3.56 5.46
CA MET A 53 7.73 4.03 4.17
C MET A 53 9.17 4.51 4.30
N PHE A 54 10.05 4.03 3.44
CA PHE A 54 11.38 4.59 3.24
C PHE A 54 11.33 5.48 2.00
N TYR A 55 11.56 6.75 2.19
CA TYR A 55 11.69 7.73 1.11
C TYR A 55 13.17 7.88 0.74
N ASP A 56 13.53 7.38 -0.43
CA ASP A 56 14.85 7.57 -1.06
C ASP A 56 14.92 8.99 -1.63
N LYS A 57 15.34 9.93 -0.77
CA LYS A 57 15.45 11.34 -1.09
C LYS A 57 16.82 11.61 -1.69
N ASN A 58 16.91 11.58 -3.00
CA ASN A 58 18.15 11.86 -3.74
C ASN A 58 18.12 13.18 -4.52
N ASP A 59 16.97 13.88 -4.50
CA ASP A 59 16.76 15.18 -5.13
C ASP A 59 16.96 15.18 -6.67
N ILE A 60 16.93 14.02 -7.33
CA ILE A 60 17.13 13.86 -8.78
C ILE A 60 15.93 13.16 -9.44
N GLN A 61 15.51 13.71 -10.57
CA GLN A 61 14.48 13.16 -11.46
C GLN A 61 15.03 12.97 -12.87
N ILE A 62 14.26 12.37 -13.77
CA ILE A 62 14.66 12.16 -15.18
C ILE A 62 15.11 13.47 -15.84
N ALA A 63 14.41 14.56 -15.59
CA ALA A 63 14.67 15.87 -16.22
C ALA A 63 15.68 16.75 -15.44
N GLY A 64 16.28 16.25 -14.38
CA GLY A 64 17.25 16.99 -13.55
C GLY A 64 16.86 17.05 -12.08
N GLU A 65 17.34 18.08 -11.37
CA GLU A 65 17.09 18.26 -9.94
C GLU A 65 15.61 18.56 -9.63
N THR A 66 15.12 18.05 -8.48
CA THR A 66 13.74 18.23 -8.02
C THR A 66 13.39 19.68 -7.72
N ASN A 67 14.37 20.50 -7.28
CA ASN A 67 14.18 21.92 -6.94
C ASN A 67 13.65 22.77 -8.10
N ARG A 68 13.67 22.26 -9.32
CA ARG A 68 13.07 22.90 -10.52
C ARG A 68 11.55 22.98 -10.46
N CYS A 69 10.89 22.11 -9.70
CA CYS A 69 9.43 21.99 -9.68
C CYS A 69 8.85 21.67 -8.30
N ASP A 70 9.68 21.34 -7.32
CA ASP A 70 9.24 20.97 -5.97
C ASP A 70 10.10 21.65 -4.90
N SER A 71 9.42 22.28 -3.92
CA SER A 71 10.01 22.87 -2.73
C SER A 71 9.33 22.41 -1.45
N THR A 72 8.59 21.30 -1.55
CA THR A 72 7.81 20.75 -0.44
C THR A 72 8.71 20.25 0.69
N ASN A 73 8.44 20.70 1.91
CA ASN A 73 9.02 20.10 3.09
C ASN A 73 8.22 18.84 3.47
N TYR A 74 8.66 17.69 2.95
CA TYR A 74 7.97 16.42 3.19
C TYR A 74 7.97 15.99 4.65
N ALA A 75 8.99 16.33 5.45
CA ALA A 75 8.99 16.06 6.89
C ALA A 75 7.79 16.74 7.57
N GLN A 76 7.66 18.05 7.39
CA GLN A 76 6.53 18.80 7.97
C GLN A 76 5.17 18.38 7.39
N LEU A 77 5.12 18.04 6.09
CA LEU A 77 3.91 17.57 5.44
C LEU A 77 3.42 16.26 6.07
N PHE A 78 4.30 15.29 6.25
CA PHE A 78 3.95 13.99 6.85
C PHE A 78 3.65 14.12 8.35
N GLU A 79 4.36 14.97 9.08
CA GLU A 79 4.02 15.31 10.48
C GLU A 79 2.58 15.85 10.58
N SER A 80 2.20 16.77 9.68
CA SER A 80 0.85 17.34 9.64
C SER A 80 -0.24 16.31 9.32
N MET A 81 0.11 15.24 8.63
CA MET A 81 -0.75 14.09 8.35
C MET A 81 -0.72 13.01 9.47
N ASN A 82 -0.13 13.34 10.62
CA ASN A 82 -0.05 12.44 11.79
C ASN A 82 0.83 11.19 11.58
N TRP A 83 1.91 11.32 10.81
CA TRP A 83 2.94 10.29 10.67
C TRP A 83 4.08 10.51 11.68
N ASP A 84 4.77 9.43 12.05
CA ASP A 84 6.09 9.47 12.65
C ASP A 84 7.12 9.74 11.56
N VAL A 85 8.00 10.72 11.77
CA VAL A 85 8.97 11.16 10.76
C VAL A 85 10.37 11.04 11.31
N GLN A 86 11.25 10.38 10.56
CA GLN A 86 12.67 10.23 10.88
C GLN A 86 13.50 10.63 9.66
N GLU A 87 14.48 11.51 9.85
CA GLU A 87 15.44 11.89 8.81
C GLU A 87 16.81 11.29 9.13
N ILE A 88 17.42 10.63 8.14
CA ILE A 88 18.68 9.88 8.31
C ILE A 88 19.62 10.05 7.11
N ASP A 89 20.88 9.69 7.29
CA ASP A 89 21.76 9.34 6.17
C ASP A 89 21.34 7.99 5.58
N GLY A 90 20.73 8.03 4.38
CA GLY A 90 20.23 6.86 3.67
C GLY A 90 21.33 5.90 3.18
N HIS A 91 22.60 6.24 3.36
CA HIS A 91 23.73 5.36 3.12
C HIS A 91 24.36 4.78 4.40
N ASN A 92 23.90 5.21 5.56
CA ASN A 92 24.35 4.68 6.85
C ASN A 92 23.50 3.49 7.28
N HIS A 93 24.04 2.29 7.19
CA HIS A 93 23.32 1.06 7.51
C HIS A 93 22.87 0.98 8.97
N ASP A 94 23.57 1.59 9.90
CA ASP A 94 23.18 1.58 11.30
C ASP A 94 22.02 2.55 11.57
N GLU A 95 22.02 3.73 10.94
CA GLU A 95 20.90 4.66 11.00
C GLU A 95 19.65 4.06 10.37
N ILE A 96 19.76 3.41 9.20
CA ILE A 96 18.63 2.71 8.55
C ILE A 96 18.05 1.64 9.50
N ARG A 97 18.90 0.83 10.11
CA ARG A 97 18.49 -0.25 11.01
C ARG A 97 17.80 0.29 12.25
N ASN A 98 18.34 1.36 12.83
CA ASN A 98 17.75 2.03 13.99
C ASN A 98 16.41 2.68 13.64
N ALA A 99 16.31 3.38 12.51
CA ALA A 99 15.08 4.01 12.06
C ALA A 99 13.95 2.99 11.82
N ILE A 100 14.25 1.85 11.19
CA ILE A 100 13.29 0.76 11.02
C ILE A 100 12.84 0.21 12.38
N THR A 101 13.78 0.01 13.30
CA THR A 101 13.46 -0.48 14.66
C THR A 101 12.57 0.50 15.40
N ASN A 102 12.84 1.79 15.32
CA ASN A 102 12.02 2.84 15.95
C ASN A 102 10.61 2.87 15.32
N ALA A 103 10.53 2.83 13.98
CA ALA A 103 9.26 2.79 13.26
C ALA A 103 8.36 1.62 13.66
N GLN A 104 8.94 0.49 14.05
CA GLN A 104 8.21 -0.68 14.54
C GLN A 104 7.64 -0.51 15.96
N GLN A 105 8.01 0.54 16.67
CA GLN A 105 7.58 0.81 18.06
C GLN A 105 6.55 1.94 18.17
N THR A 106 6.29 2.65 17.07
CA THR A 106 5.33 3.77 17.07
C THR A 106 3.89 3.29 16.87
N SER A 107 2.93 4.09 17.34
CA SER A 107 1.50 3.88 17.12
C SER A 107 0.98 4.56 15.85
N LYS A 108 1.86 5.21 15.07
CA LYS A 108 1.55 5.93 13.85
C LYS A 108 2.20 5.25 12.65
N PRO A 109 1.71 5.47 11.41
CA PRO A 109 2.51 5.12 10.24
C PRO A 109 3.82 5.93 10.26
N SER A 110 4.90 5.34 9.74
CA SER A 110 6.22 5.98 9.77
C SER A 110 6.74 6.25 8.37
N ILE A 111 7.36 7.42 8.19
CA ILE A 111 8.21 7.74 7.05
C ILE A 111 9.65 7.93 7.52
N ILE A 112 10.56 7.20 6.88
CA ILE A 112 12.00 7.33 7.06
C ILE A 112 12.54 8.05 5.82
N ILE A 113 12.91 9.31 5.97
CA ILE A 113 13.49 10.14 4.90
C ILE A 113 14.99 9.88 4.87
N GLY A 114 15.43 9.01 3.97
CA GLY A 114 16.83 8.70 3.77
C GLY A 114 17.45 9.66 2.75
N ASN A 115 18.32 10.56 3.19
CA ASN A 115 19.10 11.39 2.28
C ASN A 115 20.13 10.52 1.58
N THR A 116 20.03 10.39 0.25
CA THR A 116 20.86 9.52 -0.55
C THR A 116 21.51 10.27 -1.73
N THR A 117 22.36 9.58 -2.43
CA THR A 117 22.98 10.05 -3.67
C THR A 117 22.66 9.03 -4.76
N ILE A 118 21.98 9.44 -5.83
CA ILE A 118 21.69 8.55 -6.96
C ILE A 118 23.01 8.01 -7.56
N ALA A 119 23.02 6.74 -7.95
CA ALA A 119 24.17 6.04 -8.51
C ALA A 119 25.46 6.12 -7.65
N LYS A 120 25.31 6.18 -6.32
CA LYS A 120 26.46 6.23 -5.40
C LYS A 120 27.42 5.09 -5.65
N GLY A 121 28.71 5.43 -5.75
CA GLY A 121 29.77 4.48 -6.01
C GLY A 121 30.04 4.23 -7.50
N SER A 122 29.22 4.73 -8.43
CA SER A 122 29.51 4.67 -9.86
C SER A 122 30.79 5.44 -10.21
N HIS A 123 31.42 5.13 -11.33
CA HIS A 123 32.67 5.78 -11.73
C HIS A 123 32.47 7.26 -12.01
N SER A 124 31.50 7.61 -12.84
CA SER A 124 31.26 8.99 -13.28
C SER A 124 29.82 9.47 -13.23
N MET A 125 28.86 8.61 -12.82
CA MET A 125 27.44 8.88 -12.89
C MET A 125 26.80 9.28 -11.55
N GLU A 126 27.61 9.35 -10.49
CA GLU A 126 27.16 9.73 -9.15
C GLU A 126 26.56 11.14 -9.16
N ASN A 127 25.37 11.27 -8.56
CA ASN A 127 24.57 12.50 -8.47
C ASN A 127 24.19 13.13 -9.83
N LYS A 128 23.99 12.33 -10.87
CA LYS A 128 23.61 12.80 -12.19
C LYS A 128 22.22 12.28 -12.62
N SER A 129 21.43 13.14 -13.26
CA SER A 129 20.11 12.79 -13.78
C SER A 129 20.17 11.71 -14.88
N GLU A 130 21.29 11.61 -15.62
CA GLU A 130 21.51 10.57 -16.63
C GLU A 130 21.53 9.16 -16.02
N ALA A 131 21.79 9.04 -14.71
CA ALA A 131 21.68 7.75 -14.01
C ALA A 131 20.24 7.33 -13.72
N HIS A 132 19.29 8.26 -13.85
CA HIS A 132 17.88 8.01 -13.56
C HIS A 132 17.18 7.30 -14.72
N GLY A 133 17.06 5.97 -14.62
CA GLY A 133 16.30 5.18 -15.58
C GLY A 133 17.03 4.84 -16.90
N ALA A 134 18.30 5.21 -17.06
CA ALA A 134 19.14 4.82 -18.18
C ALA A 134 20.17 3.75 -17.78
N PRO A 135 20.42 2.72 -18.60
CA PRO A 135 21.47 1.76 -18.33
C PRO A 135 22.86 2.43 -18.47
N PHE A 136 23.79 2.02 -17.62
CA PHE A 136 25.18 2.44 -17.77
C PHE A 136 25.80 1.84 -19.04
N THR A 137 26.75 2.57 -19.65
CA THR A 137 27.52 2.03 -20.76
C THR A 137 28.43 0.87 -20.28
N PRO A 138 28.83 -0.04 -21.18
CA PRO A 138 29.76 -1.12 -20.80
C PRO A 138 31.05 -0.60 -20.14
N GLU A 139 31.60 0.52 -20.61
CA GLU A 139 32.79 1.15 -20.07
C GLU A 139 32.54 1.67 -18.64
N GLU A 140 31.39 2.34 -18.41
CA GLU A 140 31.00 2.82 -17.09
C GLU A 140 30.81 1.66 -16.11
N ILE A 141 30.22 0.53 -16.56
CA ILE A 141 30.07 -0.68 -15.74
C ILE A 141 31.43 -1.23 -15.31
N VAL A 142 32.37 -1.40 -16.24
CA VAL A 142 33.70 -1.91 -15.95
C VAL A 142 34.45 -0.99 -14.96
N MET A 143 34.41 0.32 -15.20
CA MET A 143 35.09 1.30 -14.34
C MET A 143 34.46 1.37 -12.95
N THR A 144 33.13 1.24 -12.87
CA THR A 144 32.39 1.17 -11.60
C THR A 144 32.75 -0.08 -10.81
N LYS A 145 32.77 -1.26 -11.46
CA LYS A 145 33.21 -2.51 -10.82
C LYS A 145 34.62 -2.37 -10.27
N LYS A 146 35.55 -1.81 -11.04
CA LYS A 146 36.93 -1.55 -10.61
C LYS A 146 36.96 -0.62 -9.40
N LYS A 147 36.23 0.50 -9.42
CA LYS A 147 36.14 1.44 -8.30
C LYS A 147 35.63 0.76 -7.02
N LEU A 148 34.65 -0.17 -7.16
CA LEU A 148 34.02 -0.91 -6.06
C LEU A 148 34.81 -2.16 -5.63
N GLY A 149 35.93 -2.49 -6.30
CA GLY A 149 36.71 -3.69 -6.00
C GLY A 149 36.02 -5.00 -6.38
N LEU A 150 35.10 -4.96 -7.37
CA LEU A 150 34.38 -6.10 -7.88
C LEU A 150 35.09 -6.70 -9.11
N PRO A 151 34.88 -8.02 -9.42
CA PRO A 151 35.40 -8.64 -10.63
C PRO A 151 34.89 -7.95 -11.90
N GLU A 152 35.79 -7.43 -12.74
CA GLU A 152 35.42 -6.65 -13.92
C GLU A 152 34.72 -7.47 -14.98
N ASN A 153 35.11 -8.76 -15.15
CA ASN A 153 34.62 -9.66 -16.21
C ASN A 153 33.53 -10.64 -15.77
N GLU A 154 33.04 -10.54 -14.55
CA GLU A 154 31.98 -11.42 -14.05
C GLU A 154 30.61 -10.69 -14.07
N GLU A 155 29.61 -11.32 -14.70
CA GLU A 155 28.22 -10.88 -14.62
C GLU A 155 27.56 -11.49 -13.39
N PHE A 156 26.61 -10.75 -12.78
CA PHE A 156 25.84 -11.19 -11.60
C PHE A 156 26.72 -11.73 -10.46
N TYR A 157 27.92 -11.15 -10.29
CA TYR A 157 28.83 -11.55 -9.22
C TYR A 157 28.15 -11.41 -7.85
N CYS A 158 28.19 -12.51 -7.09
CA CYS A 158 27.72 -12.53 -5.72
C CYS A 158 28.74 -13.30 -4.86
N PRO A 159 29.40 -12.64 -3.90
CA PRO A 159 30.36 -13.31 -3.01
C PRO A 159 29.76 -14.47 -2.25
N ASP A 160 30.51 -15.55 -2.06
CA ASP A 160 30.03 -16.75 -1.34
C ASP A 160 29.61 -16.45 0.10
N ILE A 161 30.26 -15.49 0.76
CA ILE A 161 29.86 -15.06 2.11
C ILE A 161 28.44 -14.48 2.12
N VAL A 162 28.07 -13.72 1.07
CA VAL A 162 26.72 -13.17 0.92
C VAL A 162 25.70 -14.29 0.67
N LYS A 163 26.01 -15.20 -0.26
CA LYS A 163 25.15 -16.39 -0.53
C LYS A 163 24.89 -17.18 0.75
N LYS A 164 25.93 -17.52 1.50
CA LYS A 164 25.86 -18.26 2.77
C LYS A 164 25.02 -17.50 3.82
N HIS A 165 25.17 -16.16 3.91
CA HIS A 165 24.42 -15.32 4.83
C HIS A 165 22.91 -15.39 4.53
N PHE A 166 22.53 -15.19 3.27
CA PHE A 166 21.11 -15.27 2.86
C PHE A 166 20.53 -16.67 3.01
N GLN A 167 21.25 -17.71 2.59
CA GLN A 167 20.81 -19.10 2.75
C GLN A 167 20.54 -19.45 4.21
N ARG A 168 21.46 -19.10 5.12
CA ARG A 168 21.28 -19.33 6.57
C ARG A 168 20.06 -18.63 7.14
N ASN A 169 19.83 -17.38 6.76
CA ASN A 169 18.72 -16.58 7.27
C ASN A 169 17.39 -17.05 6.67
N PHE A 170 17.40 -17.44 5.40
CA PHE A 170 16.21 -17.95 4.70
C PHE A 170 15.74 -19.28 5.29
N SER A 171 16.66 -20.23 5.52
CA SER A 171 16.34 -21.52 6.15
C SER A 171 15.72 -21.34 7.54
N LYS A 172 16.29 -20.47 8.37
CA LYS A 172 15.73 -20.16 9.70
C LYS A 172 14.32 -19.57 9.63
N LYS A 173 14.04 -18.76 8.62
CA LYS A 173 12.70 -18.15 8.43
C LYS A 173 11.69 -19.20 7.95
N ILE A 174 12.05 -20.10 7.05
CA ILE A 174 11.14 -21.16 6.59
C ILE A 174 10.75 -22.08 7.75
N GLU A 175 11.67 -22.43 8.63
CA GLU A 175 11.37 -23.22 9.83
C GLU A 175 10.46 -22.47 10.82
N ALA A 176 10.55 -21.14 10.86
CA ALA A 176 9.75 -20.29 11.74
C ALA A 176 8.39 -19.86 11.16
N THR A 177 8.21 -19.93 9.85
CA THR A 177 6.97 -19.56 9.17
C THR A 177 6.12 -20.77 8.85
N ASN A 178 5.43 -21.30 9.85
CA ASN A 178 4.08 -21.78 9.57
C ASN A 178 3.23 -20.55 9.23
N CYS A 179 3.29 -20.09 7.98
CA CYS A 179 2.40 -19.04 7.52
C CYS A 179 0.98 -19.58 7.69
N PRO A 180 0.13 -18.95 8.51
CA PRO A 180 -1.24 -19.42 8.61
C PRO A 180 -1.88 -19.26 7.24
N SER A 181 -2.11 -20.37 6.57
CA SER A 181 -2.61 -20.41 5.20
C SER A 181 -4.09 -20.03 5.09
N LYS A 182 -4.74 -19.66 6.19
CA LYS A 182 -6.17 -19.32 6.17
C LYS A 182 -6.50 -18.31 7.27
N TYR A 183 -7.17 -17.24 6.86
CA TYR A 183 -7.94 -16.38 7.75
C TYR A 183 -9.04 -17.22 8.39
N ASN A 184 -9.19 -17.13 9.71
CA ASN A 184 -10.20 -17.89 10.43
C ASN A 184 -11.48 -17.04 10.53
N PHE A 185 -12.23 -16.99 9.43
CA PHE A 185 -13.58 -16.48 9.47
C PHE A 185 -14.52 -17.64 9.88
N ASP A 186 -15.40 -17.38 10.84
CA ASP A 186 -16.54 -18.27 11.09
C ASP A 186 -17.55 -18.08 9.94
N PHE A 187 -17.23 -18.68 8.80
CA PHE A 187 -17.91 -18.45 7.54
C PHE A 187 -17.97 -19.74 6.73
N ASN A 188 -19.19 -20.12 6.38
CA ASN A 188 -19.46 -21.24 5.47
C ASN A 188 -19.97 -20.68 4.14
N ILE A 189 -19.20 -20.83 3.07
CA ILE A 189 -19.53 -20.28 1.76
C ILE A 189 -20.78 -20.93 1.16
N ASP A 190 -20.99 -22.22 1.36
CA ASP A 190 -22.16 -22.92 0.81
C ASP A 190 -23.44 -22.46 1.48
N ASP A 191 -23.42 -22.23 2.80
CA ASP A 191 -24.56 -21.69 3.55
C ASP A 191 -24.84 -20.23 3.13
N ALA A 192 -23.80 -19.42 2.95
CA ALA A 192 -23.94 -18.06 2.47
C ALA A 192 -24.54 -18.01 1.05
N LEU A 193 -24.03 -18.82 0.13
CA LEU A 193 -24.54 -18.89 -1.24
C LEU A 193 -26.00 -19.35 -1.28
N LYS A 194 -26.38 -20.31 -0.44
CA LYS A 194 -27.77 -20.74 -0.32
C LYS A 194 -28.67 -19.59 0.14
N LYS A 195 -28.29 -18.88 1.21
CA LYS A 195 -29.06 -17.73 1.72
C LYS A 195 -29.16 -16.59 0.70
N ILE A 196 -28.11 -16.38 -0.09
CA ILE A 196 -28.09 -15.38 -1.16
C ILE A 196 -29.00 -15.79 -2.31
N SER A 197 -29.06 -17.07 -2.68
CA SER A 197 -29.94 -17.57 -3.74
C SER A 197 -31.40 -17.46 -3.39
N ASP A 198 -31.76 -17.39 -2.11
CA ASP A 198 -33.11 -17.24 -1.62
C ASP A 198 -33.59 -15.77 -1.54
N ILE A 199 -32.72 -14.81 -1.93
CA ILE A 199 -33.07 -13.38 -1.95
C ILE A 199 -34.04 -13.12 -3.12
N GLU A 200 -35.25 -12.71 -2.80
CA GLU A 200 -36.23 -12.29 -3.81
C GLU A 200 -36.04 -10.79 -4.11
N PHE A 201 -35.85 -10.45 -5.39
CA PHE A 201 -35.92 -9.09 -5.89
C PHE A 201 -37.28 -8.91 -6.58
N ASN A 202 -37.96 -7.82 -6.23
CA ASN A 202 -39.22 -7.50 -6.94
C ASN A 202 -38.92 -7.00 -8.36
N ASP A 203 -39.87 -7.20 -9.29
CA ASP A 203 -39.73 -6.83 -10.72
C ASP A 203 -39.88 -5.32 -10.99
N GLU A 204 -39.76 -4.47 -9.97
CA GLU A 204 -39.88 -3.02 -10.14
C GLU A 204 -38.65 -2.45 -10.82
N MET A 205 -38.85 -1.53 -11.75
CA MET A 205 -37.78 -0.77 -12.35
C MET A 205 -37.17 0.21 -11.34
N ILE A 206 -35.96 -0.06 -10.88
CA ILE A 206 -35.24 0.78 -9.93
C ILE A 206 -33.91 1.27 -10.53
N ALA A 207 -33.37 2.36 -9.98
CA ALA A 207 -32.04 2.83 -10.37
C ALA A 207 -30.96 1.81 -9.96
N THR A 208 -29.94 1.60 -10.80
CA THR A 208 -28.85 0.63 -10.56
C THR A 208 -28.17 0.79 -9.21
N ARG A 209 -27.93 2.04 -8.75
CA ARG A 209 -27.40 2.32 -7.42
C ARG A 209 -28.28 1.79 -6.28
N LYS A 210 -29.62 1.82 -6.44
CA LYS A 210 -30.55 1.23 -5.45
C LYS A 210 -30.45 -0.29 -5.46
N ALA A 211 -30.39 -0.89 -6.65
CA ALA A 211 -30.18 -2.33 -6.79
C ALA A 211 -28.88 -2.77 -6.13
N PHE A 212 -27.78 -2.01 -6.34
CA PHE A 212 -26.52 -2.26 -5.66
C PHE A 212 -26.66 -2.19 -4.14
N GLY A 213 -27.21 -1.10 -3.59
CA GLY A 213 -27.37 -0.93 -2.15
C GLY A 213 -28.20 -2.06 -1.51
N MET A 214 -29.33 -2.43 -2.13
CA MET A 214 -30.15 -3.56 -1.66
C MET A 214 -29.35 -4.88 -1.69
N THR A 215 -28.58 -5.11 -2.74
CA THR A 215 -27.73 -6.31 -2.86
C THR A 215 -26.62 -6.30 -1.81
N LEU A 216 -25.95 -5.16 -1.63
CA LEU A 216 -24.90 -4.99 -0.63
C LEU A 216 -25.42 -5.26 0.78
N ASP A 217 -26.59 -4.70 1.14
CA ASP A 217 -27.24 -4.90 2.44
C ASP A 217 -27.52 -6.38 2.73
N GLN A 218 -27.86 -7.17 1.71
CA GLN A 218 -28.07 -8.60 1.87
C GLN A 218 -26.77 -9.40 1.90
N LEU A 219 -25.87 -9.15 0.95
CA LEU A 219 -24.59 -9.88 0.88
C LEU A 219 -23.75 -9.67 2.14
N ALA A 220 -23.69 -8.44 2.65
CA ALA A 220 -22.87 -8.09 3.81
C ALA A 220 -23.30 -8.81 5.11
N LYS A 221 -24.56 -9.21 5.23
CA LYS A 221 -25.07 -10.02 6.36
C LYS A 221 -24.50 -11.43 6.37
N HIS A 222 -24.22 -11.96 5.20
CA HIS A 222 -23.80 -13.36 5.02
C HIS A 222 -22.32 -13.50 4.68
N ILE A 223 -21.67 -12.42 4.23
CA ILE A 223 -20.24 -12.40 3.82
C ILE A 223 -19.50 -11.36 4.67
N PRO A 224 -18.93 -11.76 5.82
CA PRO A 224 -18.25 -10.81 6.72
C PRO A 224 -16.98 -10.19 6.14
N MET A 225 -16.43 -10.73 5.05
CA MET A 225 -15.25 -10.24 4.37
C MET A 225 -15.51 -9.03 3.48
N ILE A 226 -16.76 -8.67 3.20
CA ILE A 226 -17.08 -7.47 2.41
C ILE A 226 -16.73 -6.23 3.23
N VAL A 227 -15.86 -5.39 2.68
CA VAL A 227 -15.42 -4.11 3.27
C VAL A 227 -15.34 -3.05 2.18
N GLY A 228 -15.57 -1.81 2.52
CA GLY A 228 -15.50 -0.73 1.54
C GLY A 228 -16.35 0.44 1.93
N GLY A 229 -16.58 1.35 1.03
CA GLY A 229 -17.37 2.55 1.27
C GLY A 229 -17.41 3.46 0.06
N SER A 230 -17.67 4.73 0.28
CA SER A 230 -17.89 5.70 -0.78
C SER A 230 -16.87 6.84 -0.72
N ALA A 231 -16.66 7.52 -1.84
CA ALA A 231 -15.91 8.76 -1.93
C ALA A 231 -16.85 9.95 -1.59
N ASP A 232 -17.29 10.01 -0.31
CA ASP A 232 -18.18 11.05 0.24
C ASP A 232 -19.58 11.12 -0.43
N LEU A 233 -20.09 9.98 -0.93
CA LEU A 233 -21.34 9.89 -1.65
C LEU A 233 -22.27 8.80 -1.12
N ASP A 234 -22.14 8.41 0.15
CA ASP A 234 -22.85 7.28 0.76
C ASP A 234 -24.37 7.29 0.51
N GLY A 235 -25.01 8.44 0.68
CA GLY A 235 -26.44 8.59 0.42
C GLY A 235 -26.82 8.39 -1.05
N SER A 236 -25.97 8.84 -1.96
CA SER A 236 -26.19 8.75 -3.41
C SER A 236 -25.85 7.38 -3.98
N ASN A 237 -24.81 6.72 -3.45
CA ASN A 237 -24.39 5.37 -3.78
C ASN A 237 -25.22 4.30 -3.04
N CYS A 238 -26.16 4.71 -2.18
CA CYS A 238 -26.96 3.81 -1.36
C CYS A 238 -26.13 2.88 -0.45
N THR A 239 -24.97 3.35 0.03
CA THR A 239 -24.08 2.62 0.97
C THR A 239 -24.31 3.02 2.43
N THR A 240 -25.21 4.00 2.71
CA THR A 240 -25.49 4.51 4.06
C THR A 240 -25.92 3.41 5.04
N ASN A 241 -26.73 2.45 4.60
CA ASN A 241 -27.17 1.34 5.46
C ASN A 241 -25.96 0.50 5.90
N PHE A 242 -25.07 0.18 4.96
CA PHE A 242 -23.83 -0.55 5.24
C PHE A 242 -22.96 0.21 6.26
N ALA A 243 -22.77 1.52 6.06
CA ALA A 243 -22.02 2.35 6.97
C ALA A 243 -22.61 2.39 8.39
N ASN A 244 -23.93 2.53 8.50
CA ASN A 244 -24.64 2.54 9.78
C ASN A 244 -24.60 1.20 10.50
N GLU A 245 -24.75 0.08 9.77
CA GLU A 245 -24.79 -1.27 10.33
C GLU A 245 -23.41 -1.73 10.83
N TYR A 246 -22.36 -1.49 10.03
CA TYR A 246 -21.03 -2.03 10.30
C TYR A 246 -20.03 -1.01 10.86
N GLY A 247 -20.37 0.29 10.84
CA GLY A 247 -19.55 1.38 11.35
C GLY A 247 -18.29 1.66 10.52
N ASP A 248 -17.78 2.87 10.68
CA ASP A 248 -16.54 3.30 10.02
C ASP A 248 -15.31 2.64 10.64
N PHE A 249 -14.42 2.18 9.77
CA PHE A 249 -13.08 1.81 10.19
C PHE A 249 -12.33 3.03 10.73
N SER A 250 -11.75 2.88 11.91
CA SER A 250 -10.88 3.89 12.53
C SER A 250 -9.89 3.23 13.49
N SER A 251 -8.93 4.01 14.01
CA SER A 251 -8.02 3.52 15.05
C SER A 251 -8.74 3.09 16.33
N SER A 252 -9.90 3.67 16.63
CA SER A 252 -10.76 3.31 17.78
C SER A 252 -11.81 2.22 17.45
N ASN A 253 -12.05 1.97 16.16
CA ASN A 253 -12.95 0.93 15.67
C ASN A 253 -12.31 0.10 14.54
N PRO A 254 -11.30 -0.72 14.84
CA PRO A 254 -10.60 -1.52 13.82
C PRO A 254 -11.48 -2.62 13.19
N LYS A 255 -12.66 -2.89 13.78
CA LYS A 255 -13.64 -3.86 13.25
C LYS A 255 -14.69 -3.23 12.35
N GLY A 256 -14.70 -1.91 12.21
CA GLY A 256 -15.57 -1.21 11.27
C GLY A 256 -15.30 -1.69 9.84
N ARG A 257 -16.38 -1.99 9.11
CA ARG A 257 -16.29 -2.53 7.74
C ARG A 257 -16.49 -1.44 6.68
N ASN A 258 -17.11 -0.33 7.07
CA ASN A 258 -17.20 0.84 6.20
C ASN A 258 -15.88 1.61 6.20
N ILE A 259 -15.45 2.07 5.04
CA ILE A 259 -14.22 2.86 4.87
C ILE A 259 -14.63 4.23 4.32
N ALA A 260 -14.61 5.24 5.17
CA ALA A 260 -14.88 6.62 4.77
C ALA A 260 -13.68 7.20 4.04
N PHE A 261 -13.71 7.22 2.70
CA PHE A 261 -12.59 7.69 1.89
C PHE A 261 -12.56 9.23 1.77
N GLY A 262 -13.70 9.90 1.98
CA GLY A 262 -13.86 11.31 1.65
C GLY A 262 -13.74 11.55 0.13
N VAL A 263 -13.63 12.78 -0.31
CA VAL A 263 -13.53 13.14 -1.75
C VAL A 263 -12.15 12.75 -2.30
N ARG A 264 -11.92 11.43 -2.48
CA ARG A 264 -10.62 10.85 -2.89
C ARG A 264 -10.81 9.61 -3.74
N GLU A 265 -11.37 9.73 -4.94
CA GLU A 265 -11.68 8.59 -5.83
C GLU A 265 -10.42 7.80 -6.23
N PHE A 266 -9.33 8.48 -6.63
CA PHE A 266 -8.11 7.81 -7.04
C PHE A 266 -7.42 7.08 -5.87
N PRO A 267 -7.17 7.71 -4.71
CA PRO A 267 -6.72 7.01 -3.52
C PRO A 267 -7.63 5.85 -3.10
N MET A 268 -8.96 6.02 -3.15
CA MET A 268 -9.93 4.96 -2.89
C MET A 268 -9.66 3.75 -3.78
N GLY A 269 -9.66 3.93 -5.09
CA GLY A 269 -9.43 2.83 -6.03
C GLY A 269 -8.09 2.11 -5.79
N ALA A 270 -7.01 2.85 -5.51
CA ALA A 270 -5.69 2.27 -5.23
C ALA A 270 -5.64 1.55 -3.87
N ILE A 271 -6.33 2.06 -2.86
CA ILE A 271 -6.42 1.40 -1.54
C ILE A 271 -7.19 0.09 -1.67
N LEU A 272 -8.31 0.08 -2.42
CA LEU A 272 -9.08 -1.14 -2.70
C LEU A 272 -8.24 -2.20 -3.43
N ASN A 273 -7.41 -1.78 -4.41
CA ASN A 273 -6.44 -2.67 -5.03
C ASN A 273 -5.48 -3.30 -4.02
N GLY A 274 -4.97 -2.49 -3.09
CA GLY A 274 -4.08 -2.96 -2.02
C GLY A 274 -4.76 -3.93 -1.05
N ILE A 275 -6.03 -3.72 -0.72
CA ILE A 275 -6.84 -4.64 0.09
C ILE A 275 -7.00 -5.98 -0.64
N SER A 276 -7.37 -5.93 -1.93
CA SER A 276 -7.52 -7.15 -2.75
C SER A 276 -6.21 -7.93 -2.89
N LEU A 277 -5.07 -7.22 -3.06
CA LEU A 277 -3.73 -7.83 -3.14
C LEU A 277 -3.32 -8.53 -1.84
N TYR A 278 -3.69 -7.96 -0.70
CA TYR A 278 -3.41 -8.58 0.60
C TYR A 278 -4.19 -9.89 0.77
N GLY A 279 -5.41 -9.92 0.27
CA GLY A 279 -6.32 -11.08 0.35
C GLY A 279 -7.12 -11.14 1.66
N GLY A 280 -8.07 -12.07 1.71
CA GLY A 280 -8.94 -12.31 2.87
C GLY A 280 -10.13 -11.35 2.97
N LEU A 281 -10.16 -10.26 2.22
CA LEU A 281 -11.26 -9.30 2.17
C LEU A 281 -11.78 -9.14 0.74
N ILE A 282 -13.04 -8.74 0.61
CA ILE A 282 -13.72 -8.43 -0.65
C ILE A 282 -13.98 -6.93 -0.66
N PRO A 283 -13.12 -6.12 -1.29
CA PRO A 283 -13.26 -4.68 -1.26
C PRO A 283 -14.27 -4.16 -2.28
N PHE A 284 -15.07 -3.16 -1.88
CA PHE A 284 -15.88 -2.37 -2.78
C PHE A 284 -15.67 -0.86 -2.59
N GLY A 285 -15.93 -0.09 -3.64
CA GLY A 285 -15.89 1.37 -3.58
C GLY A 285 -16.89 2.02 -4.51
N GLY A 286 -17.63 2.98 -3.96
CA GLY A 286 -18.70 3.69 -4.65
C GLY A 286 -18.35 5.15 -4.95
N THR A 287 -18.74 5.59 -6.15
CA THR A 287 -18.72 7.00 -6.55
C THR A 287 -19.68 7.21 -7.72
N PHE A 288 -19.92 8.46 -8.13
CA PHE A 288 -20.66 8.68 -9.38
C PHE A 288 -19.84 8.21 -10.59
N LEU A 289 -20.53 7.66 -11.59
CA LEU A 289 -19.88 7.16 -12.82
C LEU A 289 -18.98 8.22 -13.46
N VAL A 290 -19.36 9.49 -13.47
CA VAL A 290 -18.55 10.59 -14.00
C VAL A 290 -17.23 10.75 -13.25
N PHE A 291 -17.16 10.41 -11.98
CA PHE A 291 -15.94 10.51 -11.18
C PHE A 291 -15.02 9.28 -11.31
N SER A 292 -15.45 8.25 -12.06
CA SER A 292 -14.56 7.15 -12.44
C SER A 292 -13.37 7.65 -13.27
N ASP A 293 -13.49 8.79 -13.92
CA ASP A 293 -12.37 9.43 -14.64
C ASP A 293 -11.20 9.78 -13.70
N TYR A 294 -11.48 10.17 -12.44
CA TYR A 294 -10.44 10.41 -11.45
C TYR A 294 -9.70 9.14 -11.02
N MET A 295 -10.36 7.98 -10.98
CA MET A 295 -9.74 6.72 -10.56
C MET A 295 -9.43 5.76 -11.70
N ARG A 296 -9.46 6.22 -12.96
CA ARG A 296 -9.19 5.40 -14.15
C ARG A 296 -7.90 4.59 -14.04
N SER A 297 -6.81 5.19 -13.55
CA SER A 297 -5.53 4.51 -13.40
C SER A 297 -5.59 3.36 -12.38
N ALA A 298 -6.29 3.53 -11.28
CA ALA A 298 -6.48 2.48 -10.28
C ALA A 298 -7.32 1.32 -10.84
N ILE A 299 -8.44 1.62 -11.54
CA ILE A 299 -9.30 0.62 -12.20
C ILE A 299 -8.49 -0.15 -13.26
N ARG A 300 -7.69 0.55 -14.07
CA ARG A 300 -6.81 -0.08 -15.05
C ARG A 300 -5.83 -1.06 -14.41
N LEU A 301 -5.20 -0.68 -13.31
CA LEU A 301 -4.27 -1.55 -12.59
C LEU A 301 -4.98 -2.74 -11.95
N SER A 302 -6.18 -2.55 -11.43
CA SER A 302 -7.03 -3.63 -10.94
C SER A 302 -7.28 -4.68 -12.04
N ALA A 303 -7.65 -4.24 -13.23
CA ALA A 303 -7.89 -5.13 -14.37
C ALA A 303 -6.62 -5.85 -14.83
N ILE A 304 -5.48 -5.15 -14.97
CA ILE A 304 -4.20 -5.74 -15.39
C ILE A 304 -3.74 -6.80 -14.40
N GLN A 305 -3.88 -6.54 -13.11
CA GLN A 305 -3.48 -7.46 -12.02
C GLN A 305 -4.55 -8.51 -11.71
N LYS A 306 -5.70 -8.48 -12.39
CA LYS A 306 -6.83 -9.40 -12.18
C LYS A 306 -7.31 -9.41 -10.72
N LEU A 307 -7.43 -8.24 -10.11
CA LEU A 307 -7.86 -8.08 -8.73
C LEU A 307 -9.37 -8.18 -8.60
N HIS A 308 -9.81 -8.73 -7.48
CA HIS A 308 -11.22 -8.81 -7.12
C HIS A 308 -11.63 -7.53 -6.35
N VAL A 309 -11.97 -6.49 -7.08
CA VAL A 309 -12.48 -5.21 -6.55
C VAL A 309 -13.83 -4.92 -7.18
N ILE A 310 -14.80 -4.54 -6.37
CA ILE A 310 -16.13 -4.12 -6.82
C ILE A 310 -16.14 -2.60 -6.90
N TYR A 311 -16.37 -2.07 -8.08
CA TYR A 311 -16.56 -0.63 -8.32
C TYR A 311 -18.04 -0.37 -8.60
N GLU A 312 -18.64 0.52 -7.83
CA GLU A 312 -20.04 0.95 -7.93
C GLU A 312 -20.15 2.40 -8.41
#